data_1914a29053b7f08afa8f935cb220944b
#
_entry.id   1914a29053b7f08afa8f935cb220944b
#
_cell.length_a   1.000
_cell.length_b   1.000
_cell.length_c   1.000
_cell.angle_alpha   90.00
_cell.angle_beta   90.00
_cell.angle_gamma   90.00
#
_symmetry.space_group_name_H-M   'P 1'
#
loop_
_entity.id
_entity.type
_entity.pdbx_description
1 polymer ?
#
loop_
_entity_poly.entity_id
_entity_poly.type
_entity_poly.pdbx_seq_one_letter_code
_entity_poly.pdbx_strand_id
1 'polypeptide(L)'
;VVAEDVAAGAAHYDGSMTNPLSDASSRVGSGLRIGVLALQGDFREHIHAVEAAGATGVGIRRPSELDDVDGLIIPGGESTTIDKLSRIFELRDPIQKRIADGLPVYGSCAGMILLADEIADPAKDLKGNPQQTFGGLDITVRRNAFGRQRESFETDLDFKGLDFSAGESGVDPVHAVFIRGPWVERVGPDVEILAQVDPDHASHTAALHGVARIVAVRSGHLLATSFHPEVTGEKRVHELFIRMIRGEA
;
A
#
# COMPACT_ATOMS: atom_id res chain seq x y z
N VAL A 1 51.74 -58.42 -9.50
CA VAL A 1 50.35 -58.37 -9.11
C VAL A 1 49.89 -56.93 -9.18
N VAL A 2 49.01 -56.72 -10.07
CA VAL A 2 48.51 -55.50 -10.71
C VAL A 2 48.04 -54.40 -9.73
N ALA A 3 48.54 -53.17 -9.94
CA ALA A 3 47.98 -51.93 -9.37
C ALA A 3 47.01 -51.37 -10.39
N GLU A 4 45.77 -51.08 -9.97
CA GLU A 4 44.82 -50.35 -10.78
C GLU A 4 44.72 -48.87 -10.31
N ASP A 5 44.89 -48.00 -11.30
CA ASP A 5 44.77 -46.57 -11.24
C ASP A 5 43.31 -46.17 -10.94
N VAL A 6 43.09 -45.30 -9.94
CA VAL A 6 41.83 -44.58 -9.76
C VAL A 6 42.10 -43.10 -10.04
N ALA A 7 41.71 -42.65 -11.23
CA ALA A 7 41.71 -41.25 -11.62
C ALA A 7 40.65 -40.48 -10.85
N ALA A 8 41.09 -39.52 -10.03
CA ALA A 8 40.20 -38.55 -9.36
C ALA A 8 39.72 -37.50 -10.36
N GLY A 9 38.43 -37.52 -10.69
CA GLY A 9 37.76 -36.45 -11.43
C GLY A 9 37.65 -35.20 -10.59
N ALA A 10 38.41 -34.16 -10.95
CA ALA A 10 38.24 -32.82 -10.38
C ALA A 10 36.94 -32.20 -10.95
N ALA A 11 35.91 -32.10 -10.13
CA ALA A 11 34.75 -31.30 -10.45
C ALA A 11 35.16 -29.82 -10.41
N HIS A 12 35.09 -29.15 -11.54
CA HIS A 12 35.16 -27.70 -11.63
C HIS A 12 33.93 -27.12 -10.96
N TYR A 13 34.12 -26.52 -9.78
CA TYR A 13 33.13 -25.66 -9.12
C TYR A 13 33.18 -24.31 -9.84
N ASP A 14 32.19 -24.06 -10.73
CA ASP A 14 31.97 -22.75 -11.32
C ASP A 14 31.35 -21.85 -10.24
N GLY A 15 32.24 -21.14 -9.54
CA GLY A 15 31.90 -20.18 -8.52
C GLY A 15 31.49 -18.85 -9.12
N SER A 16 30.38 -18.80 -9.87
CA SER A 16 29.70 -17.51 -10.12
C SER A 16 29.00 -17.05 -8.84
N MET A 17 29.81 -16.52 -7.92
CA MET A 17 29.26 -15.72 -6.82
C MET A 17 28.66 -14.45 -7.44
N THR A 18 27.36 -14.44 -7.63
CA THR A 18 26.62 -13.21 -7.89
C THR A 18 26.88 -12.27 -6.71
N ASN A 19 27.51 -11.13 -7.01
CA ASN A 19 27.89 -10.15 -6.01
C ASN A 19 26.58 -9.55 -5.41
N PRO A 20 26.24 -9.78 -4.13
CA PRO A 20 24.99 -9.28 -3.54
C PRO A 20 24.88 -7.75 -3.54
N LEU A 21 26.01 -7.03 -3.76
CA LEU A 21 26.06 -5.58 -3.86
C LEU A 21 25.63 -5.04 -5.23
N SER A 22 25.72 -5.86 -6.30
CA SER A 22 25.26 -5.43 -7.64
C SER A 22 23.74 -5.54 -7.79
N ASP A 23 23.09 -6.41 -7.01
CA ASP A 23 21.64 -6.62 -7.05
C ASP A 23 20.88 -5.51 -6.30
N ALA A 24 21.47 -4.92 -5.26
CA ALA A 24 20.83 -3.87 -4.48
C ALA A 24 20.69 -2.54 -5.24
N SER A 25 21.62 -2.20 -6.15
CA SER A 25 21.59 -0.96 -6.92
C SER A 25 20.60 -0.97 -8.10
N SER A 26 20.12 -2.15 -8.50
CA SER A 26 19.16 -2.34 -9.59
C SER A 26 17.69 -2.33 -9.11
N ARG A 27 17.45 -2.35 -7.80
CA ARG A 27 16.11 -2.37 -7.24
C ARG A 27 15.42 -1.01 -7.37
N VAL A 28 14.12 -1.02 -7.66
CA VAL A 28 13.31 0.18 -7.92
C VAL A 28 13.37 1.21 -6.79
N GLY A 29 13.53 0.79 -5.54
CA GLY A 29 13.61 1.67 -4.36
C GLY A 29 15.01 2.20 -4.03
N SER A 30 16.06 1.84 -4.79
CA SER A 30 17.44 2.21 -4.45
C SER A 30 17.61 3.73 -4.27
N GLY A 31 18.20 4.13 -3.15
CA GLY A 31 18.47 5.53 -2.80
C GLY A 31 17.27 6.31 -2.25
N LEU A 32 16.06 5.73 -2.20
CA LEU A 32 14.88 6.38 -1.62
C LEU A 32 14.74 6.09 -0.13
N ARG A 33 14.22 7.08 0.59
CA ARG A 33 13.85 6.99 2.00
C ARG A 33 12.32 7.13 2.14
N ILE A 34 11.64 6.07 2.53
CA ILE A 34 10.17 6.04 2.60
C ILE A 34 9.74 6.00 4.05
N GLY A 35 8.97 7.01 4.47
CA GLY A 35 8.34 7.06 5.77
C GLY A 35 7.13 6.13 5.83
N VAL A 36 6.93 5.47 6.96
CA VAL A 36 5.70 4.74 7.26
C VAL A 36 5.15 5.27 8.58
N LEU A 37 3.91 5.76 8.58
CA LEU A 37 3.27 6.32 9.77
C LEU A 37 3.13 5.24 10.84
N ALA A 38 3.97 5.31 11.89
CA ALA A 38 4.14 4.25 12.88
C ALA A 38 3.44 4.56 14.20
N LEU A 39 2.19 5.05 14.13
CA LEU A 39 1.35 5.35 15.29
C LEU A 39 0.51 4.13 15.70
N GLN A 40 -0.06 3.41 14.74
CA GLN A 40 -0.89 2.22 14.95
C GLN A 40 -1.05 1.46 13.63
N GLY A 41 -1.26 0.14 13.68
CA GLY A 41 -1.52 -0.72 12.52
C GLY A 41 -0.27 -1.42 11.98
N ASP A 42 -0.34 -1.84 10.73
CA ASP A 42 0.59 -2.78 10.08
C ASP A 42 1.84 -2.08 9.50
N PHE A 43 2.39 -1.09 10.23
CA PHE A 43 3.49 -0.26 9.73
C PHE A 43 4.79 -1.05 9.52
N ARG A 44 5.02 -2.16 10.26
CA ARG A 44 6.23 -2.97 10.13
C ARG A 44 6.25 -3.74 8.82
N GLU A 45 5.10 -4.28 8.43
CA GLU A 45 4.89 -5.01 7.20
C GLU A 45 5.16 -4.11 5.99
N HIS A 46 4.70 -2.86 6.02
CA HIS A 46 5.01 -1.86 5.00
C HIS A 46 6.51 -1.49 4.97
N ILE A 47 7.17 -1.34 6.12
CA ILE A 47 8.63 -1.13 6.18
C ILE A 47 9.34 -2.29 5.48
N HIS A 48 9.01 -3.54 5.81
CA HIS A 48 9.60 -4.71 5.17
C HIS A 48 9.34 -4.75 3.65
N ALA A 49 8.14 -4.35 3.21
CA ALA A 49 7.79 -4.33 1.79
C ALA A 49 8.65 -3.32 1.00
N VAL A 50 8.84 -2.11 1.52
CA VAL A 50 9.68 -1.09 0.85
C VAL A 50 11.17 -1.45 0.91
N GLU A 51 11.64 -2.07 1.98
CA GLU A 51 13.01 -2.57 2.10
C GLU A 51 13.27 -3.72 1.11
N ALA A 52 12.30 -4.62 0.92
CA ALA A 52 12.39 -5.67 -0.09
C ALA A 52 12.47 -5.10 -1.52
N ALA A 53 11.87 -3.93 -1.77
CA ALA A 53 11.98 -3.20 -3.03
C ALA A 53 13.29 -2.36 -3.14
N GLY A 54 14.13 -2.35 -2.10
CA GLY A 54 15.44 -1.69 -2.09
C GLY A 54 15.45 -0.26 -1.56
N ALA A 55 14.32 0.26 -1.06
CA ALA A 55 14.28 1.55 -0.38
C ALA A 55 14.69 1.43 1.11
N THR A 56 14.94 2.57 1.75
CA THR A 56 15.10 2.64 3.21
C THR A 56 13.75 2.94 3.85
N GLY A 57 13.18 1.97 4.59
CA GLY A 57 11.93 2.15 5.34
C GLY A 57 12.17 2.76 6.71
N VAL A 58 11.41 3.81 7.08
CA VAL A 58 11.54 4.47 8.38
C VAL A 58 10.17 4.71 9.01
N GLY A 59 10.04 4.40 10.31
CA GLY A 59 8.81 4.66 11.05
C GLY A 59 8.70 6.12 11.46
N ILE A 60 7.60 6.78 11.07
CA ILE A 60 7.30 8.19 11.39
C ILE A 60 6.42 8.26 12.63
N ARG A 61 6.91 8.92 13.68
CA ARG A 61 6.20 9.16 14.95
C ARG A 61 6.25 10.60 15.41
N ARG A 62 7.06 11.44 14.75
CA ARG A 62 7.28 12.85 15.09
C ARG A 62 7.28 13.72 13.84
N PRO A 63 6.84 14.99 13.93
CA PRO A 63 6.83 15.91 12.78
C PRO A 63 8.18 16.05 12.07
N SER A 64 9.28 16.16 12.83
CA SER A 64 10.63 16.31 12.26
C SER A 64 11.12 15.10 11.43
N GLU A 65 10.50 13.94 11.58
CA GLU A 65 10.86 12.74 10.81
C GLU A 65 10.25 12.77 9.39
N LEU A 66 9.27 13.66 9.13
CA LEU A 66 8.66 13.85 7.81
C LEU A 66 9.53 14.67 6.85
N ASP A 67 10.52 15.41 7.35
CA ASP A 67 11.32 16.30 6.51
C ASP A 67 12.31 15.54 5.62
N ASP A 68 12.73 14.37 6.06
CA ASP A 68 13.79 13.56 5.44
C ASP A 68 13.26 12.36 4.64
N VAL A 69 12.00 12.39 4.18
CA VAL A 69 11.43 11.28 3.40
C VAL A 69 10.98 11.72 2.01
N ASP A 70 11.19 10.84 1.04
CA ASP A 70 10.81 11.02 -0.37
C ASP A 70 9.34 10.65 -0.63
N GLY A 71 8.73 9.89 0.27
CA GLY A 71 7.33 9.48 0.23
C GLY A 71 6.86 8.97 1.59
N LEU A 72 5.54 8.92 1.79
CA LEU A 72 4.91 8.47 3.04
C LEU A 72 3.92 7.36 2.78
N ILE A 73 3.94 6.30 3.60
CA ILE A 73 2.89 5.28 3.64
C ILE A 73 2.06 5.47 4.92
N ILE A 74 0.74 5.51 4.76
CA ILE A 74 -0.23 5.48 5.85
C ILE A 74 -0.78 4.05 5.90
N PRO A 75 -0.44 3.27 6.94
CA PRO A 75 -0.75 1.84 6.99
C PRO A 75 -2.23 1.56 7.25
N GLY A 76 -2.60 0.31 7.06
CA GLY A 76 -3.82 -0.26 7.59
C GLY A 76 -3.86 -0.23 9.13
N GLY A 77 -5.08 -0.37 9.67
CA GLY A 77 -5.30 -0.32 11.12
C GLY A 77 -6.68 0.26 11.47
N GLU A 78 -6.79 0.89 12.63
CA GLU A 78 -8.03 1.57 13.04
C GLU A 78 -7.95 3.07 12.76
N SER A 79 -8.65 3.53 11.73
CA SER A 79 -8.56 4.90 11.23
C SER A 79 -8.90 5.99 12.26
N THR A 80 -9.85 5.72 13.18
CA THR A 80 -10.19 6.65 14.28
C THR A 80 -9.07 6.78 15.29
N THR A 81 -8.34 5.69 15.54
CA THR A 81 -7.19 5.68 16.43
C THR A 81 -6.01 6.42 15.80
N ILE A 82 -5.73 6.18 14.50
CA ILE A 82 -4.66 6.87 13.79
C ILE A 82 -4.96 8.38 13.73
N ASP A 83 -6.20 8.80 13.39
CA ASP A 83 -6.62 10.21 13.44
C ASP A 83 -6.36 10.82 14.82
N LYS A 84 -6.83 10.17 15.89
CA LYS A 84 -6.64 10.66 17.25
C LYS A 84 -5.17 10.78 17.64
N LEU A 85 -4.37 9.75 17.35
CA LEU A 85 -2.93 9.76 17.67
C LEU A 85 -2.17 10.79 16.83
N SER A 86 -2.51 10.97 15.55
CA SER A 86 -1.87 11.98 14.70
C SER A 86 -2.07 13.40 15.24
N ARG A 87 -3.23 13.68 15.84
CA ARG A 87 -3.48 14.96 16.50
C ARG A 87 -2.74 15.09 17.84
N ILE A 88 -2.69 14.01 18.64
CA ILE A 88 -1.98 14.01 19.95
C ILE A 88 -0.47 14.19 19.75
N PHE A 89 0.11 13.58 18.72
CA PHE A 89 1.54 13.68 18.41
C PHE A 89 1.89 14.82 17.44
N GLU A 90 0.92 15.73 17.19
CA GLU A 90 1.09 16.92 16.32
C GLU A 90 1.54 16.59 14.89
N LEU A 91 1.23 15.39 14.39
CA LEU A 91 1.58 14.92 13.06
C LEU A 91 0.54 15.28 11.98
N ARG A 92 -0.71 15.54 12.38
CA ARG A 92 -1.80 15.75 11.42
C ARG A 92 -1.52 16.91 10.47
N ASP A 93 -1.28 18.10 11.01
CA ASP A 93 -1.09 19.30 10.21
C ASP A 93 0.21 19.27 9.38
N PRO A 94 1.34 18.75 9.89
CA PRO A 94 2.52 18.48 9.08
C PRO A 94 2.27 17.51 7.91
N ILE A 95 1.53 16.40 8.13
CA ILE A 95 1.18 15.46 7.06
C ILE A 95 0.31 16.16 6.01
N GLN A 96 -0.75 16.87 6.40
CA GLN A 96 -1.59 17.63 5.48
C GLN A 96 -0.78 18.63 4.65
N LYS A 97 0.13 19.35 5.30
CA LYS A 97 1.00 20.29 4.61
C LYS A 97 1.90 19.58 3.60
N ARG A 98 2.54 18.48 3.97
CA ARG A 98 3.40 17.70 3.07
C ARG A 98 2.64 17.13 1.87
N ILE A 99 1.39 16.67 2.08
CA ILE A 99 0.51 16.25 0.99
C ILE A 99 0.24 17.42 0.04
N ALA A 100 -0.14 18.59 0.57
CA ALA A 100 -0.40 19.78 -0.23
C ALA A 100 0.85 20.31 -0.97
N ASP A 101 2.03 20.12 -0.40
CA ASP A 101 3.32 20.46 -0.99
C ASP A 101 3.80 19.41 -2.03
N GLY A 102 3.04 18.34 -2.29
CA GLY A 102 3.30 17.33 -3.33
C GLY A 102 4.10 16.11 -2.87
N LEU A 103 4.22 15.84 -1.56
CA LEU A 103 4.82 14.60 -1.08
C LEU A 103 4.00 13.40 -1.59
N PRO A 104 4.62 12.43 -2.28
CA PRO A 104 3.93 11.19 -2.63
C PRO A 104 3.47 10.44 -1.38
N VAL A 105 2.17 10.03 -1.38
CA VAL A 105 1.59 9.28 -0.26
C VAL A 105 0.79 8.09 -0.75
N TYR A 106 1.01 6.95 -0.09
CA TYR A 106 0.22 5.75 -0.27
C TYR A 106 -0.56 5.42 1.00
N GLY A 107 -1.88 5.23 0.87
CA GLY A 107 -2.78 4.82 1.96
C GLY A 107 -3.34 3.42 1.76
N SER A 108 -3.04 2.49 2.69
CA SER A 108 -3.59 1.13 2.72
C SER A 108 -4.75 1.05 3.69
N CYS A 109 -5.90 0.52 3.30
CA CYS A 109 -7.09 0.30 4.12
C CYS A 109 -7.49 1.54 4.96
N ALA A 110 -7.11 1.61 6.23
CA ALA A 110 -7.31 2.80 7.07
C ALA A 110 -6.63 4.05 6.47
N GLY A 111 -5.51 3.87 5.78
CA GLY A 111 -4.80 4.94 5.07
C GLY A 111 -5.64 5.53 3.93
N MET A 112 -6.41 4.72 3.19
CA MET A 112 -7.36 5.24 2.19
C MET A 112 -8.41 6.14 2.84
N ILE A 113 -8.95 5.74 4.00
CA ILE A 113 -9.92 6.56 4.74
C ILE A 113 -9.32 7.91 5.16
N LEU A 114 -8.04 7.90 5.58
CA LEU A 114 -7.36 9.09 6.06
C LEU A 114 -6.90 10.03 4.92
N LEU A 115 -6.69 9.52 3.70
CA LEU A 115 -6.40 10.33 2.52
C LEU A 115 -7.65 10.90 1.85
N ALA A 116 -8.83 10.33 2.07
CA ALA A 116 -10.07 10.79 1.48
C ALA A 116 -10.42 12.21 1.94
N ASP A 117 -10.96 13.03 1.04
CA ASP A 117 -11.51 14.34 1.40
C ASP A 117 -12.79 14.21 2.20
N GLU A 118 -13.56 13.11 2.01
CA GLU A 118 -14.82 12.89 2.70
C GLU A 118 -15.00 11.44 3.17
N ILE A 119 -15.59 11.29 4.37
CA ILE A 119 -16.07 10.00 4.90
C ILE A 119 -17.59 10.05 4.94
N ALA A 120 -18.27 9.14 4.21
CA ALA A 120 -19.74 9.11 4.12
C ALA A 120 -20.41 8.84 5.48
N ASP A 121 -19.77 8.06 6.34
CA ASP A 121 -20.27 7.66 7.67
C ASP A 121 -19.18 7.82 8.74
N PRO A 122 -18.75 9.06 9.05
CA PRO A 122 -17.64 9.29 9.95
C PRO A 122 -18.00 8.82 11.37
N ALA A 123 -17.10 8.05 11.99
CA ALA A 123 -17.24 7.73 13.41
C ALA A 123 -17.18 9.01 14.24
N LYS A 124 -17.90 9.01 15.36
CA LYS A 124 -17.91 10.14 16.29
C LYS A 124 -17.20 9.78 17.58
N ASP A 125 -16.47 10.75 18.13
CA ASP A 125 -15.90 10.63 19.47
C ASP A 125 -16.98 10.76 20.57
N LEU A 126 -16.57 10.60 21.84
CA LEU A 126 -17.49 10.71 22.99
C LEU A 126 -18.12 12.12 23.14
N LYS A 127 -17.56 13.13 22.46
CA LYS A 127 -18.07 14.51 22.45
C LYS A 127 -18.94 14.78 21.20
N GLY A 128 -19.11 13.78 20.33
CA GLY A 128 -19.90 13.89 19.11
C GLY A 128 -19.12 14.48 17.92
N ASN A 129 -17.83 14.74 18.04
CA ASN A 129 -17.01 15.22 16.92
C ASN A 129 -16.74 14.09 15.93
N PRO A 130 -16.90 14.35 14.61
CA PRO A 130 -16.61 13.34 13.60
C PRO A 130 -15.10 13.07 13.48
N GLN A 131 -14.76 11.86 13.07
CA GLN A 131 -13.40 11.50 12.63
C GLN A 131 -12.95 12.46 11.53
N GLN A 132 -11.70 12.88 11.61
CA GLN A 132 -11.06 13.73 10.61
C GLN A 132 -10.16 12.92 9.69
N THR A 133 -9.80 13.51 8.56
CA THR A 133 -8.88 12.95 7.55
C THR A 133 -7.67 13.86 7.39
N PHE A 134 -6.65 13.36 6.70
CA PHE A 134 -5.57 14.20 6.19
C PHE A 134 -6.01 14.89 4.90
N GLY A 135 -6.89 14.24 4.12
CA GLY A 135 -7.40 14.74 2.85
C GLY A 135 -6.38 14.68 1.72
N GLY A 136 -6.70 15.34 0.63
CA GLY A 136 -5.88 15.48 -0.57
C GLY A 136 -6.29 14.56 -1.71
N LEU A 137 -7.06 13.51 -1.45
CA LEU A 137 -7.60 12.62 -2.47
C LEU A 137 -9.10 12.87 -2.63
N ASP A 138 -9.52 13.44 -3.77
CA ASP A 138 -10.93 13.79 -4.04
C ASP A 138 -11.82 12.55 -4.21
N ILE A 139 -12.02 11.85 -3.11
CA ILE A 139 -12.92 10.70 -2.99
C ILE A 139 -13.80 10.82 -1.76
N THR A 140 -14.99 10.21 -1.83
CA THR A 140 -15.83 9.92 -0.66
C THR A 140 -15.72 8.44 -0.36
N VAL A 141 -15.33 8.08 0.86
CA VAL A 141 -15.18 6.68 1.29
C VAL A 141 -16.25 6.28 2.30
N ARG A 142 -16.72 5.05 2.20
CA ARG A 142 -17.52 4.40 3.25
C ARG A 142 -16.65 3.44 4.04
N ARG A 143 -16.68 3.57 5.36
CA ARG A 143 -15.92 2.71 6.28
C ARG A 143 -16.63 1.37 6.47
N ASN A 144 -15.86 0.32 6.84
CA ASN A 144 -16.38 -1.02 7.18
C ASN A 144 -17.39 -1.55 6.15
N ALA A 145 -17.12 -1.29 4.90
CA ALA A 145 -18.10 -1.38 3.84
C ALA A 145 -18.36 -2.83 3.39
N PHE A 146 -17.46 -3.78 3.71
CA PHE A 146 -17.57 -5.19 3.36
C PHE A 146 -18.17 -6.09 4.47
N GLY A 147 -18.99 -5.53 5.38
CA GLY A 147 -19.73 -6.31 6.37
C GLY A 147 -19.27 -6.21 7.82
N ARG A 148 -19.92 -7.00 8.71
CA ARG A 148 -19.60 -7.03 10.15
C ARG A 148 -18.34 -7.85 10.43
N GLN A 149 -17.73 -7.70 11.56
CA GLN A 149 -16.43 -8.15 12.08
C GLN A 149 -15.94 -9.59 11.74
N ARG A 150 -16.67 -10.41 11.00
CA ARG A 150 -16.33 -11.82 10.69
C ARG A 150 -16.12 -12.12 9.21
N GLU A 151 -16.23 -11.13 8.35
CA GLU A 151 -16.15 -11.35 6.89
C GLU A 151 -14.92 -10.66 6.33
N SER A 152 -13.75 -11.28 6.49
CA SER A 152 -12.64 -11.10 5.57
C SER A 152 -12.93 -11.94 4.32
N PHE A 153 -12.63 -11.41 3.16
CA PHE A 153 -12.68 -12.17 1.92
C PHE A 153 -11.44 -11.89 1.08
N GLU A 154 -11.15 -12.79 0.19
CA GLU A 154 -10.02 -12.72 -0.73
C GLU A 154 -10.55 -12.78 -2.15
N THR A 155 -9.95 -12.04 -3.05
CA THR A 155 -10.28 -12.08 -4.47
C THR A 155 -9.08 -11.62 -5.30
N ASP A 156 -9.03 -12.09 -6.53
CA ASP A 156 -8.07 -11.62 -7.51
C ASP A 156 -8.63 -10.40 -8.24
N LEU A 157 -7.83 -9.35 -8.35
CA LEU A 157 -8.20 -8.07 -8.94
C LEU A 157 -7.43 -7.82 -10.23
N ASP A 158 -8.13 -7.40 -11.26
CA ASP A 158 -7.51 -6.69 -12.38
C ASP A 158 -7.10 -5.30 -11.90
N PHE A 159 -5.78 -5.08 -11.79
CA PHE A 159 -5.21 -3.88 -11.22
C PHE A 159 -4.42 -3.11 -12.30
N LYS A 160 -4.89 -1.92 -12.62
CA LYS A 160 -4.24 -1.05 -13.61
C LYS A 160 -2.96 -0.41 -13.09
N GLY A 161 -2.04 -0.08 -14.00
CA GLY A 161 -0.79 0.59 -13.65
C GLY A 161 0.33 -0.34 -13.19
N LEU A 162 0.17 -1.68 -13.38
CA LEU A 162 1.19 -2.67 -13.10
C LEU A 162 1.87 -3.23 -14.36
N ASP A 163 1.80 -2.51 -15.48
CA ASP A 163 2.37 -2.92 -16.78
C ASP A 163 3.86 -3.23 -16.70
N PHE A 164 4.58 -2.59 -15.77
CA PHE A 164 6.00 -2.88 -15.51
C PHE A 164 6.25 -4.31 -15.01
N SER A 165 5.22 -5.02 -14.55
CA SER A 165 5.28 -6.41 -14.08
C SER A 165 4.72 -7.41 -15.09
N ALA A 166 4.33 -6.96 -16.29
CA ALA A 166 3.72 -7.81 -17.30
C ALA A 166 4.69 -8.90 -17.76
N GLY A 167 4.22 -10.17 -17.71
CA GLY A 167 4.88 -11.31 -18.31
C GLY A 167 4.40 -11.54 -19.75
N GLU A 168 4.77 -12.69 -20.34
CA GLU A 168 4.32 -13.09 -21.69
C GLU A 168 2.79 -13.21 -21.81
N SER A 169 2.10 -13.53 -20.71
CA SER A 169 0.64 -13.65 -20.63
C SER A 169 -0.07 -12.35 -20.22
N GLY A 170 0.67 -11.24 -20.06
CA GLY A 170 0.14 -9.98 -19.54
C GLY A 170 0.45 -9.76 -18.06
N VAL A 171 -0.33 -8.87 -17.43
CA VAL A 171 -0.21 -8.57 -15.99
C VAL A 171 -1.02 -9.60 -15.19
N ASP A 172 -0.35 -10.28 -14.26
CA ASP A 172 -1.05 -11.20 -13.35
C ASP A 172 -1.99 -10.43 -12.42
N PRO A 173 -3.18 -10.96 -12.09
CA PRO A 173 -4.08 -10.37 -11.12
C PRO A 173 -3.40 -10.10 -9.76
N VAL A 174 -3.88 -9.10 -9.05
CA VAL A 174 -3.47 -8.82 -7.67
C VAL A 174 -4.34 -9.62 -6.72
N HIS A 175 -3.73 -10.52 -5.95
CA HIS A 175 -4.43 -11.22 -4.88
C HIS A 175 -4.67 -10.28 -3.69
N ALA A 176 -5.91 -9.90 -3.47
CA ALA A 176 -6.31 -8.90 -2.48
C ALA A 176 -7.05 -9.53 -1.30
N VAL A 177 -6.59 -9.22 -0.08
CA VAL A 177 -7.22 -9.59 1.19
C VAL A 177 -7.90 -8.37 1.80
N PHE A 178 -9.20 -8.48 2.01
CA PHE A 178 -10.04 -7.44 2.59
C PHE A 178 -10.39 -7.80 4.04
N ILE A 179 -9.97 -6.96 4.97
CA ILE A 179 -10.28 -7.10 6.40
C ILE A 179 -11.06 -5.85 6.83
N ARG A 180 -12.38 -5.90 6.72
CA ARG A 180 -13.26 -4.74 7.02
C ARG A 180 -12.87 -3.48 6.21
N GLY A 181 -12.40 -3.66 4.98
CA GLY A 181 -11.92 -2.58 4.15
C GLY A 181 -12.98 -1.50 3.88
N PRO A 182 -12.57 -0.26 3.58
CA PRO A 182 -13.46 0.73 3.01
C PRO A 182 -13.76 0.42 1.54
N TRP A 183 -14.71 1.10 0.95
CA TRP A 183 -14.77 1.30 -0.50
C TRP A 183 -14.97 2.77 -0.84
N VAL A 184 -14.66 3.12 -2.09
CA VAL A 184 -14.92 4.47 -2.59
C VAL A 184 -16.32 4.52 -3.17
N GLU A 185 -17.13 5.49 -2.70
CA GLU A 185 -18.49 5.75 -3.20
C GLU A 185 -18.53 6.81 -4.30
N ARG A 186 -17.62 7.77 -4.25
CA ARG A 186 -17.48 8.85 -5.22
C ARG A 186 -15.99 9.07 -5.52
N VAL A 187 -15.69 9.32 -6.78
CA VAL A 187 -14.39 9.79 -7.24
C VAL A 187 -14.55 11.16 -7.91
N GLY A 188 -13.57 12.03 -7.70
CA GLY A 188 -13.44 13.29 -8.43
C GLY A 188 -12.95 13.08 -9.86
N PRO A 189 -12.97 14.15 -10.69
CA PRO A 189 -12.65 14.05 -12.11
C PRO A 189 -11.19 13.66 -12.40
N ASP A 190 -10.26 13.99 -11.50
CA ASP A 190 -8.83 13.73 -11.64
C ASP A 190 -8.39 12.44 -10.94
N VAL A 191 -9.33 11.63 -10.44
CA VAL A 191 -9.05 10.38 -9.76
C VAL A 191 -9.19 9.21 -10.72
N GLU A 192 -8.09 8.49 -10.91
CA GLU A 192 -8.04 7.26 -11.69
C GLU A 192 -8.45 6.06 -10.83
N ILE A 193 -9.35 5.22 -11.35
CA ILE A 193 -9.73 3.94 -10.73
C ILE A 193 -8.77 2.87 -11.22
N LEU A 194 -8.02 2.28 -10.27
CA LEU A 194 -7.03 1.24 -10.56
C LEU A 194 -7.60 -0.18 -10.42
N ALA A 195 -8.50 -0.40 -9.45
CA ALA A 195 -9.14 -1.70 -9.27
C ALA A 195 -10.55 -1.60 -8.70
N GLN A 196 -11.38 -2.56 -9.06
CA GLN A 196 -12.75 -2.72 -8.59
C GLN A 196 -13.02 -4.19 -8.25
N VAL A 197 -13.86 -4.44 -7.26
CA VAL A 197 -14.41 -5.77 -6.98
C VAL A 197 -15.74 -5.94 -7.71
N ASP A 198 -15.88 -7.03 -8.44
CA ASP A 198 -17.13 -7.38 -9.11
C ASP A 198 -18.26 -7.63 -8.10
N PRO A 199 -19.50 -7.19 -8.39
CA PRO A 199 -20.66 -7.42 -7.52
C PRO A 199 -20.89 -8.88 -7.18
N ASP A 200 -20.61 -9.79 -8.12
CA ASP A 200 -20.83 -11.22 -7.98
C ASP A 200 -19.83 -11.90 -7.02
N HIS A 201 -18.65 -11.32 -6.80
CA HIS A 201 -17.66 -11.82 -5.85
C HIS A 201 -17.88 -11.27 -4.42
N ALA A 202 -18.63 -10.19 -4.27
CA ALA A 202 -19.06 -9.64 -2.98
C ALA A 202 -20.29 -10.34 -2.39
N SER A 203 -20.62 -11.54 -2.86
CA SER A 203 -21.93 -12.20 -2.75
C SER A 203 -22.36 -12.69 -1.37
N HIS A 204 -21.63 -12.45 -0.30
CA HIS A 204 -22.06 -12.83 1.04
C HIS A 204 -22.68 -11.68 1.86
N THR A 205 -22.70 -10.48 1.34
CA THR A 205 -23.45 -9.34 1.93
C THR A 205 -24.61 -8.95 1.02
N ALA A 206 -25.75 -9.57 1.23
CA ALA A 206 -26.98 -9.47 0.45
C ALA A 206 -27.61 -8.06 0.30
N ALA A 207 -26.86 -6.98 0.55
CA ALA A 207 -27.37 -5.62 0.52
C ALA A 207 -26.77 -4.74 -0.60
N LEU A 208 -25.93 -5.27 -1.49
CA LEU A 208 -25.14 -4.43 -2.39
C LEU A 208 -25.44 -4.76 -3.85
N HIS A 209 -26.60 -4.34 -4.29
CA HIS A 209 -27.15 -4.55 -5.62
C HIS A 209 -26.22 -4.10 -6.77
N GLY A 210 -25.55 -5.05 -7.42
CA GLY A 210 -25.14 -4.94 -8.81
C GLY A 210 -24.14 -3.81 -9.21
N VAL A 211 -23.47 -3.13 -8.26
CA VAL A 211 -22.51 -2.07 -8.56
C VAL A 211 -21.11 -2.49 -8.14
N ALA A 212 -20.16 -2.46 -9.08
CA ALA A 212 -18.76 -2.71 -8.81
C ALA A 212 -18.23 -1.78 -7.70
N ARG A 213 -17.39 -2.31 -6.81
CA ARG A 213 -16.82 -1.56 -5.68
C ARG A 213 -15.43 -1.09 -6.01
N ILE A 214 -15.21 0.20 -5.97
CA ILE A 214 -13.90 0.80 -6.19
C ILE A 214 -13.04 0.55 -4.95
N VAL A 215 -11.90 -0.12 -5.15
CA VAL A 215 -11.02 -0.58 -4.06
C VAL A 215 -9.56 -0.14 -4.23
N ALA A 216 -9.21 0.46 -5.35
CA ALA A 216 -7.92 1.11 -5.54
C ALA A 216 -8.07 2.32 -6.45
N VAL A 217 -7.40 3.42 -6.09
CA VAL A 217 -7.45 4.69 -6.81
C VAL A 217 -6.10 5.40 -6.76
N ARG A 218 -5.87 6.28 -7.77
CA ARG A 218 -4.71 7.15 -7.85
C ARG A 218 -5.14 8.55 -8.28
N SER A 219 -4.48 9.58 -7.76
CA SER A 219 -4.59 10.95 -8.26
C SER A 219 -3.27 11.69 -8.02
N GLY A 220 -2.61 12.11 -9.09
CA GLY A 220 -1.30 12.76 -9.03
C GLY A 220 -0.28 11.93 -8.23
N HIS A 221 0.17 12.46 -7.10
CA HIS A 221 1.14 11.83 -6.20
C HIS A 221 0.51 10.96 -5.09
N LEU A 222 -0.80 10.75 -5.12
CA LEU A 222 -1.53 9.98 -4.11
C LEU A 222 -2.02 8.64 -4.66
N LEU A 223 -1.80 7.58 -3.90
CA LEU A 223 -2.25 6.21 -4.16
C LEU A 223 -3.04 5.70 -2.95
N ALA A 224 -4.14 4.99 -3.17
CA ALA A 224 -4.88 4.36 -2.08
C ALA A 224 -5.45 3.00 -2.48
N THR A 225 -5.37 2.04 -1.56
CA THR A 225 -5.99 0.71 -1.67
C THR A 225 -6.86 0.42 -0.47
N SER A 226 -7.93 -0.32 -0.68
CA SER A 226 -8.87 -0.77 0.37
C SER A 226 -8.44 -2.07 1.04
N PHE A 227 -7.46 -2.78 0.47
CA PHE A 227 -6.94 -4.07 0.88
C PHE A 227 -5.48 -3.94 1.38
N HIS A 228 -4.91 -5.06 1.84
CA HIS A 228 -3.64 -5.15 2.52
C HIS A 228 -2.58 -5.90 1.69
N PRO A 229 -1.92 -5.27 0.69
CA PRO A 229 -0.89 -5.94 -0.10
C PRO A 229 0.34 -6.36 0.73
N GLU A 230 0.61 -5.66 1.83
CA GLU A 230 1.69 -5.95 2.76
C GLU A 230 1.52 -7.30 3.47
N VAL A 231 0.28 -7.75 3.66
CA VAL A 231 -0.04 -9.02 4.35
C VAL A 231 0.07 -10.22 3.40
N THR A 232 -0.28 -10.04 2.13
CA THR A 232 -0.23 -11.11 1.13
C THR A 232 1.15 -11.31 0.50
N GLY A 233 2.09 -10.39 0.76
CA GLY A 233 3.38 -10.35 0.09
C GLY A 233 3.29 -9.85 -1.36
N GLU A 234 2.21 -9.16 -1.72
CA GLU A 234 2.02 -8.51 -3.00
C GLU A 234 2.91 -7.25 -3.09
N LYS A 235 4.03 -7.39 -3.78
CA LYS A 235 5.07 -6.33 -3.83
C LYS A 235 4.78 -5.27 -4.87
N ARG A 236 4.04 -5.60 -5.93
CA ARG A 236 3.84 -4.72 -7.09
C ARG A 236 3.13 -3.41 -6.74
N VAL A 237 2.24 -3.39 -5.73
CA VAL A 237 1.60 -2.16 -5.27
C VAL A 237 2.60 -1.20 -4.61
N HIS A 238 3.54 -1.74 -3.80
CA HIS A 238 4.62 -0.94 -3.23
C HIS A 238 5.61 -0.47 -4.30
N GLU A 239 5.92 -1.31 -5.30
CA GLU A 239 6.76 -0.95 -6.44
C GLU A 239 6.11 0.14 -7.30
N LEU A 240 4.78 0.08 -7.52
CA LEU A 240 4.04 1.15 -8.17
C LEU A 240 4.19 2.48 -7.42
N PHE A 241 4.00 2.46 -6.10
CA PHE A 241 4.19 3.65 -5.28
C PHE A 241 5.62 4.22 -5.39
N ILE A 242 6.64 3.36 -5.35
CA ILE A 242 8.04 3.75 -5.52
C ILE A 242 8.27 4.37 -6.90
N ARG A 243 7.68 3.81 -7.97
CA ARG A 243 7.74 4.37 -9.32
C ARG A 243 7.05 5.72 -9.41
N MET A 244 5.94 5.92 -8.71
CA MET A 244 5.29 7.23 -8.59
C MET A 244 6.23 8.27 -7.95
N ILE A 245 6.96 7.91 -6.90
CA ILE A 245 7.97 8.80 -6.27
C ILE A 245 9.05 9.19 -7.29
N ARG A 246 9.44 8.27 -8.18
CA ARG A 246 10.43 8.53 -9.24
C ARG A 246 9.88 9.26 -10.47
N GLY A 247 8.56 9.42 -10.59
CA GLY A 247 7.91 9.92 -11.80
C GLY A 247 7.98 8.94 -12.97
N GLU A 248 7.99 7.64 -12.70
CA GLU A 248 8.09 6.53 -13.66
C GLU A 248 6.76 5.75 -13.82
N ALA A 249 5.64 6.21 -13.22
CA ALA A 249 4.36 5.51 -13.20
C ALA A 249 3.22 6.35 -13.80
#